data_62d0f03089a198cd7313126e06896c1a
#
_entry.id   62d0f03089a198cd7313126e06896c1a
#
_cell.length_a   1.000
_cell.length_b   1.000
_cell.length_c   1.000
_cell.angle_alpha   90.00
_cell.angle_beta   90.00
_cell.angle_gamma   90.00
#
_symmetry.space_group_name_H-M   'P 1'
#
loop_
_entity.id
_entity.type
_entity.pdbx_description
1 polymer ?
#
loop_
_entity_poly.entity_id
_entity_poly.type
_entity_poly.pdbx_seq_one_letter_code
_entity_poly.pdbx_strand_id
1 'polypeptide(L)'
;MDEVLYGEAADGVFAEALEYLNQKKVLPKELYEELEDEAKAKAFTVSGYTALEILEQFLQELEAAVENGTTMDTFREQMNGFLERAGYKGISPWRADVIFRTNLQTAYNAGHYKAMTEPEVAKRRPYWQYQTAGDGNVRPAHAAMENRVYRWDDPVWDIWYPPNGFRCRCMVVSLTEAQVRGRHLTVEN
;
A
#
# COMPACT_ATOMS: atom_id res chain seq x y z
N MET A 1 24.12 -6.78 -13.92
CA MET A 1 23.55 -5.79 -12.99
C MET A 1 22.40 -5.16 -13.75
N ASP A 2 21.23 -5.77 -13.66
CA ASP A 2 20.05 -5.26 -14.33
C ASP A 2 19.36 -4.32 -13.36
N GLU A 3 19.42 -3.02 -13.66
CA GLU A 3 18.64 -2.01 -12.97
C GLU A 3 17.18 -2.44 -12.97
N VAL A 4 16.66 -2.70 -11.79
CA VAL A 4 15.21 -2.75 -11.58
C VAL A 4 14.74 -1.33 -11.88
N LEU A 5 14.16 -1.14 -13.07
CA LEU A 5 13.47 0.08 -13.43
C LEU A 5 12.21 0.20 -12.55
N TYR A 6 12.39 0.64 -11.33
CA TYR A 6 11.39 1.48 -10.69
C TYR A 6 11.29 2.69 -11.60
N GLY A 7 10.08 3.00 -12.11
CA GLY A 7 9.93 4.18 -12.94
C GLY A 7 10.66 5.33 -12.27
N GLU A 8 11.47 6.05 -13.04
CA GLU A 8 12.20 7.19 -12.54
C GLU A 8 11.18 8.15 -11.91
N ALA A 9 11.05 8.07 -10.59
CA ALA A 9 10.44 9.12 -9.82
C ALA A 9 11.41 10.29 -9.93
N ALA A 10 11.16 11.17 -10.89
CA ALA A 10 11.70 12.52 -10.80
C ALA A 10 11.35 12.99 -9.39
N ASP A 11 12.37 13.30 -8.59
CA ASP A 11 12.29 13.83 -7.23
C ASP A 11 11.87 12.88 -6.09
N GLY A 12 11.89 11.55 -6.25
CA GLY A 12 11.68 10.58 -5.15
C GLY A 12 10.22 10.43 -4.69
N VAL A 13 9.27 11.07 -5.34
CA VAL A 13 7.83 10.95 -5.07
C VAL A 13 7.22 9.85 -5.94
N PHE A 14 6.53 8.91 -5.33
CA PHE A 14 5.74 7.93 -6.08
C PHE A 14 4.34 8.51 -6.35
N ALA A 15 4.19 9.17 -7.50
CA ALA A 15 3.02 9.97 -7.86
C ALA A 15 1.70 9.18 -7.82
N GLU A 16 1.70 7.91 -8.25
CA GLU A 16 0.53 7.05 -8.25
C GLU A 16 0.07 6.69 -6.83
N ALA A 17 1.00 6.56 -5.88
CA ALA A 17 0.66 6.33 -4.47
C ALA A 17 0.04 7.58 -3.84
N LEU A 18 0.57 8.76 -4.16
CA LEU A 18 0.00 10.04 -3.72
C LEU A 18 -1.38 10.25 -4.32
N GLU A 19 -1.55 10.00 -5.62
CA GLU A 19 -2.85 10.08 -6.29
C GLU A 19 -3.90 9.17 -5.64
N TYR A 20 -3.50 7.95 -5.23
CA TYR A 20 -4.38 7.04 -4.51
C TYR A 20 -4.86 7.63 -3.17
N LEU A 21 -3.98 8.26 -2.38
CA LEU A 21 -4.37 8.91 -1.13
C LEU A 21 -5.27 10.12 -1.37
N ASN A 22 -4.92 10.99 -2.32
CA ASN A 22 -5.68 12.20 -2.66
C ASN A 22 -7.13 11.91 -3.13
N GLN A 23 -7.42 10.71 -3.60
CA GLN A 23 -8.77 10.28 -3.97
C GLN A 23 -9.60 9.80 -2.78
N LYS A 24 -9.01 9.64 -1.59
CA LYS A 24 -9.71 9.16 -0.41
C LYS A 24 -10.66 10.22 0.14
N LYS A 25 -11.82 9.76 0.56
CA LYS A 25 -12.81 10.57 1.29
C LYS A 25 -12.83 10.15 2.74
N VAL A 26 -12.59 11.08 3.63
CA VAL A 26 -12.66 10.82 5.08
C VAL A 26 -14.10 10.59 5.51
N LEU A 27 -14.31 9.53 6.27
CA LEU A 27 -15.63 9.16 6.81
C LEU A 27 -15.47 8.64 8.22
N PRO A 28 -16.41 8.97 9.15
CA PRO A 28 -16.54 8.29 10.43
C PRO A 28 -16.73 6.78 10.23
N LYS A 29 -16.28 6.00 11.21
CA LYS A 29 -16.31 4.53 11.14
C LYS A 29 -17.72 3.98 10.83
N GLU A 30 -18.72 4.55 11.45
CA GLU A 30 -20.12 4.12 11.30
C GLU A 30 -20.58 4.21 9.84
N LEU A 31 -20.28 5.32 9.17
CA LEU A 31 -20.61 5.51 7.75
C LEU A 31 -19.71 4.65 6.84
N TYR A 32 -18.45 4.43 7.24
CA TYR A 32 -17.53 3.55 6.48
C TYR A 32 -18.04 2.10 6.47
N GLU A 33 -18.54 1.59 7.61
CA GLU A 33 -19.03 0.21 7.72
C GLU A 33 -20.26 -0.07 6.85
N GLU A 34 -21.07 0.94 6.57
CA GLU A 34 -22.28 0.86 5.73
C GLU A 34 -21.98 0.85 4.22
N LEU A 35 -20.73 1.14 3.81
CA LEU A 35 -20.38 1.22 2.40
C LEU A 35 -20.22 -0.17 1.77
N GLU A 36 -20.51 -0.25 0.47
CA GLU A 36 -20.10 -1.35 -0.41
C GLU A 36 -18.57 -1.37 -0.60
N ASP A 37 -18.01 -2.52 -0.96
CA ASP A 37 -16.55 -2.70 -1.02
C ASP A 37 -15.83 -1.73 -1.98
N GLU A 38 -16.43 -1.42 -3.13
CA GLU A 38 -15.88 -0.41 -4.05
C GLU A 38 -15.84 0.99 -3.43
N ALA A 39 -16.86 1.37 -2.65
CA ALA A 39 -16.90 2.65 -1.97
C ALA A 39 -15.92 2.68 -0.79
N LYS A 40 -15.74 1.56 -0.07
CA LYS A 40 -14.72 1.42 0.97
C LYS A 40 -13.31 1.64 0.42
N ALA A 41 -13.04 1.18 -0.80
CA ALA A 41 -11.75 1.40 -1.44
C ALA A 41 -11.42 2.89 -1.64
N LYS A 42 -12.44 3.75 -1.74
CA LYS A 42 -12.31 5.22 -1.89
C LYS A 42 -12.48 5.99 -0.57
N ALA A 43 -12.74 5.32 0.53
CA ALA A 43 -12.95 5.92 1.83
C ALA A 43 -11.70 5.81 2.71
N PHE A 44 -11.59 6.72 3.68
CA PHE A 44 -10.56 6.72 4.71
C PHE A 44 -11.20 6.88 6.08
N THR A 45 -10.82 6.04 7.02
CA THR A 45 -11.23 6.14 8.42
C THR A 45 -10.13 5.65 9.34
N VAL A 46 -10.13 6.15 10.58
CA VAL A 46 -9.26 5.66 11.66
C VAL A 46 -10.13 5.31 12.84
N SER A 47 -10.18 4.03 13.20
CA SER A 47 -11.00 3.53 14.31
C SER A 47 -10.77 4.33 15.60
N GLY A 48 -11.88 4.72 16.27
CA GLY A 48 -11.86 5.49 17.52
C GLY A 48 -11.76 7.00 17.34
N TYR A 49 -11.78 7.51 16.12
CA TYR A 49 -11.94 8.93 15.82
C TYR A 49 -13.17 9.12 14.91
N THR A 50 -14.03 10.07 15.29
CA THR A 50 -15.28 10.37 14.55
C THR A 50 -15.29 11.80 14.01
N ALA A 51 -14.48 12.70 14.57
CA ALA A 51 -14.34 14.07 14.10
C ALA A 51 -13.62 14.09 12.75
N LEU A 52 -14.26 14.65 11.72
CA LEU A 52 -13.71 14.69 10.36
C LEU A 52 -12.37 15.40 10.30
N GLU A 53 -12.20 16.51 11.02
CA GLU A 53 -10.96 17.27 11.10
C GLU A 53 -9.77 16.42 11.57
N ILE A 54 -10.00 15.44 12.47
CA ILE A 54 -8.95 14.53 12.94
C ILE A 54 -8.62 13.50 11.85
N LEU A 55 -9.64 12.96 11.18
CA LEU A 55 -9.46 12.00 10.09
C LEU A 55 -8.76 12.66 8.89
N GLU A 56 -9.11 13.91 8.58
CA GLU A 56 -8.43 14.73 7.56
C GLU A 56 -6.97 14.96 7.91
N GLN A 57 -6.66 15.27 9.16
CA GLN A 57 -5.27 15.44 9.59
C GLN A 57 -4.45 14.14 9.45
N PHE A 58 -5.03 12.98 9.82
CA PHE A 58 -4.37 11.69 9.60
C PHE A 58 -4.06 11.48 8.11
N LEU A 59 -5.02 11.77 7.23
CA LEU A 59 -4.83 11.62 5.79
C LEU A 59 -3.75 12.55 5.26
N GLN A 60 -3.77 13.84 5.63
CA GLN A 60 -2.76 14.83 5.25
C GLN A 60 -1.35 14.44 5.67
N GLU A 61 -1.18 13.92 6.89
CA GLU A 61 0.14 13.45 7.36
C GLU A 61 0.63 12.19 6.61
N LEU A 62 -0.29 11.34 6.14
CA LEU A 62 0.04 10.19 5.30
C LEU A 62 0.41 10.63 3.87
N GLU A 63 -0.29 11.60 3.31
CA GLU A 63 0.03 12.24 2.02
C GLU A 63 1.42 12.88 2.07
N ALA A 64 1.69 13.66 3.12
CA ALA A 64 3.00 14.27 3.35
C ALA A 64 4.11 13.21 3.52
N ALA A 65 3.80 12.05 4.08
CA ALA A 65 4.77 10.96 4.19
C ALA A 65 5.13 10.35 2.83
N VAL A 66 4.18 10.24 1.91
CA VAL A 66 4.44 9.79 0.53
C VAL A 66 5.18 10.88 -0.25
N GLU A 67 4.76 12.13 -0.13
CA GLU A 67 5.30 13.25 -0.88
C GLU A 67 6.72 13.63 -0.45
N ASN A 68 6.97 13.71 0.86
CA ASN A 68 8.19 14.25 1.43
C ASN A 68 9.09 13.19 2.10
N GLY A 69 8.71 11.91 2.07
CA GLY A 69 9.45 10.84 2.74
C GLY A 69 9.43 10.94 4.26
N THR A 70 8.35 11.49 4.84
CA THR A 70 8.22 11.66 6.30
C THR A 70 8.34 10.31 7.00
N THR A 71 9.12 10.25 8.08
CA THR A 71 9.30 9.03 8.86
C THR A 71 8.10 8.74 9.77
N MET A 72 7.96 7.49 10.20
CA MET A 72 6.91 7.09 11.15
C MET A 72 7.00 7.85 12.49
N ASP A 73 8.21 8.16 12.95
CA ASP A 73 8.40 8.91 14.19
C ASP A 73 7.95 10.36 14.04
N THR A 74 8.29 11.00 12.91
CA THR A 74 7.82 12.36 12.60
C THR A 74 6.29 12.38 12.45
N PHE A 75 5.70 11.44 11.72
CA PHE A 75 4.24 11.28 11.64
C PHE A 75 3.58 11.19 13.03
N ARG A 76 4.12 10.33 13.90
CA ARG A 76 3.59 10.18 15.27
C ARG A 76 3.69 11.48 16.09
N GLU A 77 4.80 12.18 15.97
CA GLU A 77 5.05 13.44 16.69
C GLU A 77 4.06 14.53 16.23
N GLN A 78 3.88 14.69 14.93
CA GLN A 78 2.93 15.65 14.35
C GLN A 78 1.49 15.33 14.75
N MET A 79 1.09 14.06 14.65
CA MET A 79 -0.25 13.62 15.07
C MET A 79 -0.49 13.81 16.56
N ASN A 80 0.49 13.51 17.43
CA ASN A 80 0.35 13.73 18.86
C ASN A 80 0.17 15.21 19.18
N GLY A 81 0.99 16.08 18.59
CA GLY A 81 0.86 17.51 18.77
C GLY A 81 -0.49 18.07 18.30
N PHE A 82 -1.04 17.55 17.20
CA PHE A 82 -2.38 17.91 16.73
C PHE A 82 -3.47 17.42 17.69
N LEU A 83 -3.45 16.14 18.06
CA LEU A 83 -4.43 15.53 18.93
C LEU A 83 -4.49 16.20 20.31
N GLU A 84 -3.34 16.53 20.89
CA GLU A 84 -3.28 17.23 22.17
C GLU A 84 -3.91 18.62 22.11
N ARG A 85 -3.65 19.39 21.04
CA ARG A 85 -4.31 20.69 20.82
C ARG A 85 -5.80 20.58 20.61
N ALA A 86 -6.27 19.48 20.02
CA ALA A 86 -7.68 19.17 19.84
C ALA A 86 -8.35 18.55 21.08
N GLY A 87 -7.63 18.41 22.21
CA GLY A 87 -8.15 17.87 23.46
C GLY A 87 -8.23 16.34 23.51
N TYR A 88 -7.58 15.65 22.60
CA TYR A 88 -7.50 14.18 22.57
C TYR A 88 -6.20 13.68 23.20
N LYS A 89 -6.23 12.43 23.63
CA LYS A 89 -4.97 11.73 24.01
C LYS A 89 -4.19 11.41 22.73
N GLY A 90 -2.87 11.50 22.82
CA GLY A 90 -1.97 11.09 21.75
C GLY A 90 -2.11 9.60 21.40
N ILE A 91 -1.61 9.22 20.22
CA ILE A 91 -1.59 7.83 19.77
C ILE A 91 -0.38 7.08 20.34
N SER A 92 -0.58 5.82 20.70
CA SER A 92 0.53 4.97 21.12
C SER A 92 1.49 4.67 19.95
N PRO A 93 2.78 4.37 20.21
CA PRO A 93 3.74 4.00 19.16
C PRO A 93 3.25 2.86 18.27
N TRP A 94 2.68 1.82 18.88
CA TRP A 94 2.12 0.68 18.13
C TRP A 94 0.97 1.10 17.20
N ARG A 95 0.07 1.96 17.66
CA ARG A 95 -1.05 2.43 16.87
C ARG A 95 -0.60 3.33 15.71
N ALA A 96 0.35 4.23 15.97
CA ALA A 96 0.97 5.04 14.93
C ALA A 96 1.61 4.17 13.85
N ASP A 97 2.37 3.14 14.24
CA ASP A 97 2.99 2.17 13.33
C ASP A 97 1.94 1.44 12.48
N VAL A 98 0.84 0.97 13.07
CA VAL A 98 -0.24 0.29 12.32
C VAL A 98 -0.87 1.23 11.30
N ILE A 99 -1.22 2.45 11.69
CA ILE A 99 -1.86 3.43 10.79
C ILE A 99 -0.89 3.79 9.64
N PHE A 100 0.32 4.20 9.99
CA PHE A 100 1.32 4.65 9.04
C PHE A 100 1.66 3.56 8.02
N ARG A 101 2.16 2.41 8.49
CA ARG A 101 2.62 1.34 7.60
C ARG A 101 1.51 0.75 6.76
N THR A 102 0.32 0.55 7.33
CA THR A 102 -0.79 -0.05 6.57
C THR A 102 -1.23 0.88 5.43
N ASN A 103 -1.39 2.17 5.70
CA ASN A 103 -1.86 3.10 4.69
C ASN A 103 -0.80 3.37 3.61
N LEU A 104 0.46 3.57 3.99
CA LEU A 104 1.53 3.75 3.01
C LEU A 104 1.70 2.51 2.13
N GLN A 105 1.74 1.31 2.74
CA GLN A 105 1.85 0.07 1.97
C GLN A 105 0.67 -0.11 1.01
N THR A 106 -0.54 0.25 1.44
CA THR A 106 -1.73 0.21 0.59
C THR A 106 -1.60 1.20 -0.57
N ALA A 107 -1.19 2.43 -0.31
CA ALA A 107 -1.00 3.45 -1.33
C ALA A 107 0.07 3.04 -2.36
N TYR A 108 1.22 2.56 -1.90
CA TYR A 108 2.28 2.08 -2.79
C TYR A 108 1.84 0.87 -3.63
N ASN A 109 1.18 -0.11 -3.05
CA ASN A 109 0.69 -1.28 -3.82
C ASN A 109 -0.42 -0.90 -4.80
N ALA A 110 -1.31 0.03 -4.44
CA ALA A 110 -2.34 0.53 -5.35
C ALA A 110 -1.73 1.29 -6.54
N GLY A 111 -0.73 2.13 -6.29
CA GLY A 111 0.02 2.83 -7.34
C GLY A 111 0.76 1.85 -8.26
N HIS A 112 1.44 0.84 -7.68
CA HIS A 112 2.09 -0.22 -8.46
C HIS A 112 1.10 -1.02 -9.31
N TYR A 113 -0.07 -1.36 -8.73
CA TYR A 113 -1.12 -2.05 -9.50
C TYR A 113 -1.52 -1.23 -10.72
N LYS A 114 -1.83 0.05 -10.53
CA LYS A 114 -2.19 0.97 -11.60
C LYS A 114 -1.10 1.03 -12.68
N ALA A 115 0.15 1.24 -12.29
CA ALA A 115 1.27 1.30 -13.22
C ALA A 115 1.52 -0.02 -13.97
N MET A 116 1.40 -1.17 -13.28
CA MET A 116 1.64 -2.49 -13.89
C MET A 116 0.49 -2.97 -14.78
N THR A 117 -0.73 -2.45 -14.58
CA THR A 117 -1.90 -2.77 -15.42
C THR A 117 -2.04 -1.87 -16.65
N GLU A 118 -1.22 -0.83 -16.79
CA GLU A 118 -1.17 -0.04 -18.04
C GLU A 118 -0.92 -0.97 -19.23
N PRO A 119 -1.71 -0.86 -20.33
CA PRO A 119 -1.70 -1.83 -21.42
C PRO A 119 -0.31 -2.08 -22.02
N GLU A 120 0.50 -1.04 -22.17
CA GLU A 120 1.86 -1.17 -22.71
C GLU A 120 2.84 -1.80 -21.73
N VAL A 121 2.62 -1.64 -20.42
CA VAL A 121 3.40 -2.29 -19.37
C VAL A 121 3.01 -3.76 -19.27
N ALA A 122 1.73 -4.06 -19.13
CA ALA A 122 1.19 -5.42 -19.03
C ALA A 122 1.60 -6.29 -20.23
N LYS A 123 1.59 -5.72 -21.44
CA LYS A 123 2.05 -6.41 -22.66
C LYS A 123 3.54 -6.77 -22.61
N ARG A 124 4.40 -5.90 -22.10
CA ARG A 124 5.86 -6.13 -22.03
C ARG A 124 6.27 -6.94 -20.81
N ARG A 125 5.49 -6.89 -19.74
CA ARG A 125 5.76 -7.53 -18.43
C ARG A 125 4.53 -8.34 -17.97
N PRO A 126 4.18 -9.41 -18.70
CA PRO A 126 2.91 -10.11 -18.52
C PRO A 126 2.87 -11.04 -17.31
N TYR A 127 3.95 -11.17 -16.56
CA TYR A 127 4.04 -12.02 -15.38
C TYR A 127 4.25 -11.19 -14.13
N TRP A 128 3.61 -11.58 -13.07
CA TRP A 128 3.75 -10.97 -11.75
C TRP A 128 4.25 -11.99 -10.75
N GLN A 129 5.21 -11.57 -9.92
CA GLN A 129 5.80 -12.38 -8.87
C GLN A 129 5.43 -11.80 -7.51
N TYR A 130 4.88 -12.63 -6.63
CA TYR A 130 4.61 -12.26 -5.25
C TYR A 130 5.89 -12.26 -4.44
N GLN A 131 6.13 -11.22 -3.67
CA GLN A 131 7.30 -11.09 -2.80
C GLN A 131 6.88 -10.70 -1.39
N THR A 132 7.46 -11.37 -0.41
CA THR A 132 7.30 -11.02 1.01
C THR A 132 8.49 -10.19 1.49
N ALA A 133 8.45 -9.74 2.76
CA ALA A 133 9.60 -9.10 3.38
C ALA A 133 10.76 -10.07 3.71
N GLY A 134 10.58 -11.37 3.53
CA GLY A 134 11.59 -12.40 3.73
C GLY A 134 12.11 -12.57 5.16
N ASP A 135 11.40 -12.04 6.17
CA ASP A 135 11.81 -12.11 7.58
C ASP A 135 10.87 -12.96 8.43
N GLY A 136 11.24 -13.20 9.70
CA GLY A 136 10.48 -14.03 10.65
C GLY A 136 9.10 -13.48 11.04
N ASN A 137 8.72 -12.28 10.59
CA ASN A 137 7.41 -11.67 10.84
C ASN A 137 6.42 -11.85 9.69
N VAL A 138 6.81 -12.56 8.63
CA VAL A 138 5.91 -12.91 7.53
C VAL A 138 4.91 -13.97 7.98
N ARG A 139 3.63 -13.73 7.73
CA ARG A 139 2.58 -14.72 8.06
C ARG A 139 2.76 -15.99 7.23
N PRO A 140 2.48 -17.19 7.79
CA PRO A 140 2.68 -18.46 7.06
C PRO A 140 1.95 -18.51 5.71
N ALA A 141 0.73 -17.99 5.62
CA ALA A 141 -0.02 -17.95 4.37
C ALA A 141 0.66 -17.04 3.30
N HIS A 142 1.26 -15.91 3.72
CA HIS A 142 2.01 -15.05 2.81
C HIS A 142 3.35 -15.69 2.40
N ALA A 143 4.02 -16.35 3.33
CA ALA A 143 5.25 -17.09 3.03
C ALA A 143 5.02 -18.21 2.00
N ALA A 144 3.83 -18.83 2.00
CA ALA A 144 3.46 -19.83 1.00
C ALA A 144 3.30 -19.26 -0.42
N MET A 145 3.11 -17.94 -0.54
CA MET A 145 3.04 -17.24 -1.82
C MET A 145 4.41 -16.71 -2.29
N GLU A 146 5.43 -16.76 -1.44
CA GLU A 146 6.76 -16.25 -1.76
C GLU A 146 7.29 -16.80 -3.07
N ASN A 147 7.74 -15.89 -3.96
CA ASN A 147 8.28 -16.18 -5.28
C ASN A 147 7.33 -16.87 -6.29
N ARG A 148 6.05 -17.08 -5.96
CA ARG A 148 5.09 -17.59 -6.94
C ARG A 148 4.88 -16.57 -8.04
N VAL A 149 4.80 -17.09 -9.27
CA VAL A 149 4.65 -16.28 -10.48
C VAL A 149 3.36 -16.68 -11.20
N TYR A 150 2.54 -15.71 -11.52
CA TYR A 150 1.31 -15.88 -12.29
C TYR A 150 1.26 -14.85 -13.42
N ARG A 151 0.37 -15.05 -14.36
CA ARG A 151 0.05 -13.98 -15.31
C ARG A 151 -0.58 -12.79 -14.57
N TRP A 152 -0.38 -11.59 -15.12
CA TRP A 152 -0.92 -10.36 -14.54
C TRP A 152 -2.46 -10.33 -14.45
N ASP A 153 -3.15 -11.05 -15.36
CA ASP A 153 -4.60 -11.18 -15.49
C ASP A 153 -5.16 -12.45 -14.82
N ASP A 154 -4.37 -13.14 -14.00
CA ASP A 154 -4.79 -14.33 -13.27
C ASP A 154 -5.72 -13.97 -12.10
N PRO A 155 -6.86 -14.69 -11.92
CA PRO A 155 -7.78 -14.44 -10.82
C PRO A 155 -7.18 -14.55 -9.41
N VAL A 156 -6.01 -15.16 -9.25
CA VAL A 156 -5.30 -15.21 -7.98
C VAL A 156 -5.05 -13.81 -7.40
N TRP A 157 -4.90 -12.81 -8.26
CA TRP A 157 -4.64 -11.44 -7.84
C TRP A 157 -5.84 -10.73 -7.24
N ASP A 158 -7.06 -11.19 -7.49
CA ASP A 158 -8.28 -10.69 -6.84
C ASP A 158 -8.26 -11.00 -5.32
N ILE A 159 -7.53 -12.03 -4.93
CA ILE A 159 -7.43 -12.48 -3.53
C ILE A 159 -6.07 -12.15 -2.92
N TRP A 160 -4.97 -12.34 -3.67
CA TRP A 160 -3.61 -12.29 -3.15
C TRP A 160 -2.83 -11.04 -3.48
N TYR A 161 -3.37 -10.09 -4.27
CA TYR A 161 -2.67 -8.82 -4.47
C TYR A 161 -2.53 -8.07 -3.13
N PRO A 162 -1.30 -7.72 -2.70
CA PRO A 162 -1.10 -7.09 -1.39
C PRO A 162 -1.61 -5.64 -1.34
N PRO A 163 -1.92 -5.11 -0.15
CA PRO A 163 -1.65 -5.70 1.16
C PRO A 163 -2.75 -6.67 1.63
N ASN A 164 -2.35 -7.83 2.14
CA ASN A 164 -3.26 -8.82 2.69
C ASN A 164 -3.38 -8.68 4.23
N GLY A 165 -4.05 -7.60 4.66
CA GLY A 165 -4.30 -7.26 6.06
C GLY A 165 -3.31 -6.28 6.68
N PHE A 166 -3.59 -5.86 7.91
CA PHE A 166 -2.81 -4.85 8.63
C PHE A 166 -1.32 -5.21 8.73
N ARG A 167 -0.45 -4.20 8.53
CA ARG A 167 1.01 -4.32 8.58
C ARG A 167 1.58 -5.36 7.59
N CYS A 168 0.85 -5.70 6.54
CA CYS A 168 1.38 -6.48 5.44
C CYS A 168 2.52 -5.70 4.77
N ARG A 169 3.65 -6.38 4.50
CA ARG A 169 4.83 -5.81 3.84
C ARG A 169 5.15 -6.53 2.53
N CYS A 170 4.16 -7.26 2.02
CA CYS A 170 4.30 -7.95 0.74
C CYS A 170 4.11 -6.97 -0.42
N MET A 171 4.68 -7.32 -1.55
CA MET A 171 4.57 -6.58 -2.80
C MET A 171 4.47 -7.53 -3.99
N VAL A 172 4.13 -7.01 -5.13
CA VAL A 172 4.17 -7.72 -6.41
C VAL A 172 5.14 -7.00 -7.34
N VAL A 173 5.94 -7.74 -8.06
CA VAL A 173 6.84 -7.21 -9.10
C VAL A 173 6.48 -7.78 -10.45
N SER A 174 6.40 -6.95 -11.48
CA SER A 174 6.15 -7.40 -12.84
C SER A 174 7.44 -7.90 -13.49
N LEU A 175 7.33 -8.95 -14.31
CA LEU A 175 8.45 -9.61 -14.97
C LEU A 175 8.20 -9.71 -16.48
N THR A 176 9.26 -9.55 -17.26
CA THR A 176 9.24 -9.89 -18.68
C THR A 176 9.34 -11.40 -18.87
N GLU A 177 8.91 -11.90 -20.03
CA GLU A 177 9.09 -13.30 -20.40
C GLU A 177 10.58 -13.73 -20.38
N ALA A 178 11.48 -12.85 -20.79
CA ALA A 178 12.92 -13.11 -20.76
C ALA A 178 13.45 -13.27 -19.32
N GLN A 179 12.94 -12.46 -18.37
CA GLN A 179 13.29 -12.58 -16.94
C GLN A 179 12.77 -13.88 -16.32
N VAL A 180 11.54 -14.29 -16.67
CA VAL A 180 10.97 -15.57 -16.20
C VAL A 180 11.83 -16.74 -16.72
N ARG A 181 12.16 -16.76 -18.00
CA ARG A 181 13.02 -17.80 -18.60
C ARG A 181 14.44 -17.79 -18.04
N GLY A 182 15.07 -16.61 -17.97
CA GLY A 182 16.45 -16.47 -17.52
C GLY A 182 16.66 -16.81 -16.03
N ARG A 183 15.61 -16.66 -15.22
CA ARG A 183 15.61 -17.02 -13.79
C ARG A 183 15.04 -18.41 -13.53
N HIS A 184 14.66 -19.16 -14.56
CA HIS A 184 14.03 -20.50 -14.47
C HIS A 184 12.82 -20.53 -13.53
N LEU A 185 11.98 -19.47 -13.58
CA LEU A 185 10.80 -19.38 -12.75
C LEU A 185 9.66 -20.22 -13.37
N THR A 186 8.92 -20.89 -12.50
CA THR A 186 7.68 -21.60 -12.90
C THR A 186 6.52 -20.62 -12.87
N VAL A 187 5.76 -20.56 -13.97
CA VAL A 187 4.49 -19.82 -14.00
C VAL A 187 3.39 -20.78 -13.56
N GLU A 188 2.71 -20.41 -12.50
CA GLU A 188 1.55 -21.13 -11.96
C GLU A 188 0.31 -20.87 -12.83
N ASN A 189 -0.67 -21.78 -12.77
CA ASN A 189 -1.97 -21.65 -13.45
C ASN A 189 -3.11 -21.79 -12.46
#